data_62d5d36e4b81357e5ca6df0982e390fe
#
_entry.id   62d5d36e4b81357e5ca6df0982e390fe
#
_cell.length_a   1.000
_cell.length_b   1.000
_cell.length_c   1.000
_cell.angle_alpha   90.00
_cell.angle_beta   90.00
_cell.angle_gamma   90.00
#
_symmetry.space_group_name_H-M   'P 1'
#
loop_
_entity.id
_entity.type
_entity.pdbx_description
1 polymer ?
#
loop_
_entity_poly.entity_id
_entity_poly.type
_entity_poly.pdbx_seq_one_letter_code
_entity_poly.pdbx_strand_id
1 'polypeptide(L)'
;MLSFDLERLYDQFETVFGAAHERTFFAPGRINLIGEHTDYNGGHVFPCAITFGTYGLVRRREDDLIRVYSLNFEDVGIVTFPLTDDAYTAAHDWANYVKGVVALLKRDGHEVGGFDFLLAGNIPNGAGLSSSASLELVTAFMINDVYRLGLDKLDLVRLGQRVENDFIGVNSGIMDQFAIGMGKADHAILLDCDTLHHDYAPIKLDGYDIVIMNTNKRRELADSKYNERRAECDRSLELLKPHFAIDALGQLSVAEFETVSRLLPDPLQKRARHAISENERTKLAFTALEEERLEAFGELMNASHTSLRDDYEVTGVELDTLVAATQQCDGVIGARMTGAGFGGCAIAIVEKSATEAVIQAVSTAYEAEIGYAPTCYIASVGDGAHELVEEEVK
;
A
#
# COMPACT_ATOMS: atom_id res chain seq x y z
N MET A 1 19.39 -7.19 0.52
CA MET A 1 18.10 -7.84 0.18
C MET A 1 17.90 -8.95 1.20
N LEU A 2 16.90 -8.86 2.10
CA LEU A 2 16.52 -9.98 2.95
C LEU A 2 15.70 -10.92 2.05
N SER A 3 16.36 -11.78 1.27
CA SER A 3 15.68 -12.94 0.73
C SER A 3 15.29 -13.80 1.92
N PHE A 4 13.99 -14.03 2.14
CA PHE A 4 13.59 -15.06 3.07
C PHE A 4 14.09 -16.39 2.51
N ASP A 5 14.87 -17.09 3.33
CA ASP A 5 15.20 -18.49 3.10
C ASP A 5 13.92 -19.29 3.41
N LEU A 6 13.22 -19.72 2.35
CA LEU A 6 11.97 -20.47 2.48
C LEU A 6 12.16 -21.78 3.23
N GLU A 7 13.31 -22.47 3.08
CA GLU A 7 13.61 -23.68 3.86
C GLU A 7 13.60 -23.38 5.35
N ARG A 8 14.15 -22.23 5.76
CA ARG A 8 14.10 -21.80 7.15
C ARG A 8 12.67 -21.52 7.62
N LEU A 9 11.79 -21.02 6.76
CA LEU A 9 10.37 -20.83 7.12
C LEU A 9 9.66 -22.17 7.30
N TYR A 10 9.99 -23.17 6.49
CA TYR A 10 9.43 -24.52 6.59
C TYR A 10 9.83 -25.17 7.92
N ASP A 11 11.10 -25.10 8.30
CA ASP A 11 11.61 -25.58 9.58
C ASP A 11 10.95 -24.87 10.78
N GLN A 12 10.73 -23.54 10.65
CA GLN A 12 10.03 -22.77 11.69
C GLN A 12 8.57 -23.19 11.83
N PHE A 13 7.88 -23.45 10.73
CA PHE A 13 6.50 -23.93 10.77
C PHE A 13 6.40 -25.26 11.52
N GLU A 14 7.28 -26.22 11.21
CA GLU A 14 7.31 -27.52 11.89
C GLU A 14 7.67 -27.37 13.38
N THR A 15 8.61 -26.50 13.71
CA THR A 15 9.00 -26.19 15.08
C THR A 15 7.83 -25.63 15.90
N VAL A 16 7.08 -24.67 15.32
CA VAL A 16 5.99 -23.96 16.01
C VAL A 16 4.74 -24.84 16.16
N PHE A 17 4.35 -25.58 15.12
CA PHE A 17 3.08 -26.29 15.08
C PHE A 17 3.21 -27.81 15.26
N GLY A 18 4.42 -28.36 15.22
CA GLY A 18 4.69 -29.79 15.43
C GLY A 18 4.34 -30.69 14.24
N ALA A 19 4.18 -30.13 13.04
CA ALA A 19 3.96 -30.83 11.78
C ALA A 19 4.32 -29.93 10.59
N ALA A 20 4.59 -30.54 9.42
CA ALA A 20 4.91 -29.81 8.22
C ALA A 20 3.73 -28.97 7.71
N HIS A 21 4.03 -27.86 7.02
CA HIS A 21 3.04 -27.09 6.28
C HIS A 21 2.59 -27.86 5.01
N GLU A 22 1.48 -27.44 4.42
CA GLU A 22 0.93 -28.06 3.20
C GLU A 22 1.11 -27.17 1.98
N ARG A 23 0.97 -25.83 2.14
CA ARG A 23 1.03 -24.86 1.05
C ARG A 23 1.64 -23.54 1.54
N THR A 24 2.24 -22.81 0.61
CA THR A 24 2.87 -21.51 0.87
C THR A 24 2.25 -20.45 -0.04
N PHE A 25 1.95 -19.29 0.53
CA PHE A 25 1.36 -18.14 -0.17
C PHE A 25 2.23 -16.91 0.04
N PHE A 26 2.15 -15.99 -0.91
CA PHE A 26 2.81 -14.69 -0.84
C PHE A 26 1.82 -13.59 -1.20
N ALA A 27 1.86 -12.49 -0.48
CA ALA A 27 1.22 -11.25 -0.88
C ALA A 27 2.24 -10.11 -0.79
N PRO A 28 2.42 -9.32 -1.85
CA PRO A 28 3.37 -8.21 -1.86
C PRO A 28 2.92 -7.06 -0.96
N GLY A 29 3.84 -6.11 -0.70
CA GLY A 29 3.49 -4.74 -0.39
C GLY A 29 3.27 -3.94 -1.67
N ARG A 30 3.02 -2.64 -1.53
CA ARG A 30 2.86 -1.73 -2.67
C ARG A 30 3.61 -0.42 -2.46
N ILE A 31 3.97 0.20 -3.56
CA ILE A 31 4.19 1.65 -3.64
C ILE A 31 3.11 2.26 -4.52
N ASN A 32 2.82 3.54 -4.33
CA ASN A 32 2.02 4.31 -5.27
C ASN A 32 2.94 5.29 -6.00
N LEU A 33 3.04 5.14 -7.31
CA LEU A 33 3.94 5.96 -8.13
C LEU A 33 3.47 7.42 -8.16
N ILE A 34 2.15 7.64 -8.23
CA ILE A 34 1.48 8.95 -8.18
C ILE A 34 -0.02 8.76 -7.93
N GLY A 35 -0.72 9.80 -7.47
CA GLY A 35 -2.16 9.73 -7.19
C GLY A 35 -2.45 9.47 -5.71
N GLU A 36 -1.71 10.10 -4.79
CA GLU A 36 -1.98 10.01 -3.37
C GLU A 36 -3.24 10.79 -2.98
N HIS A 37 -4.02 10.18 -2.06
CA HIS A 37 -5.26 10.75 -1.51
C HIS A 37 -6.38 11.01 -2.53
N THR A 38 -6.30 10.36 -3.70
CA THR A 38 -7.34 10.44 -4.73
C THR A 38 -8.34 9.29 -4.65
N ASP A 39 -7.98 8.16 -4.06
CA ASP A 39 -8.78 6.93 -3.98
C ASP A 39 -10.12 7.12 -3.26
N TYR A 40 -10.14 7.77 -2.12
CA TYR A 40 -11.39 8.09 -1.41
C TYR A 40 -12.09 9.36 -1.91
N ASN A 41 -11.50 10.03 -2.91
CA ASN A 41 -12.07 11.15 -3.63
C ASN A 41 -12.63 10.77 -5.01
N GLY A 42 -12.77 9.46 -5.32
CA GLY A 42 -13.25 8.96 -6.61
C GLY A 42 -12.33 9.33 -7.78
N GLY A 43 -11.02 9.43 -7.52
CA GLY A 43 -10.00 9.71 -8.52
C GLY A 43 -9.21 8.45 -8.88
N HIS A 44 -8.15 8.66 -9.66
CA HIS A 44 -7.24 7.60 -10.09
C HIS A 44 -6.01 7.53 -9.18
N VAL A 45 -5.54 6.31 -8.97
CA VAL A 45 -4.26 5.98 -8.35
C VAL A 45 -3.39 5.22 -9.34
N PHE A 46 -2.07 5.23 -9.14
CA PHE A 46 -1.15 4.53 -10.05
C PHE A 46 -0.10 3.71 -9.28
N PRO A 47 -0.56 2.72 -8.48
CA PRO A 47 0.31 1.87 -7.70
C PRO A 47 0.94 0.74 -8.51
N CYS A 48 1.98 0.12 -7.92
CA CYS A 48 2.49 -1.18 -8.32
C CYS A 48 2.80 -2.05 -7.09
N ALA A 49 2.68 -3.36 -7.26
CA ALA A 49 3.15 -4.34 -6.31
C ALA A 49 4.68 -4.36 -6.27
N ILE A 50 5.28 -4.58 -5.10
CA ILE A 50 6.73 -4.68 -4.94
C ILE A 50 7.14 -6.07 -4.46
N THR A 51 8.41 -6.41 -4.61
CA THR A 51 8.93 -7.73 -4.23
C THR A 51 9.10 -7.95 -2.72
N PHE A 52 8.87 -6.93 -1.89
CA PHE A 52 8.70 -7.10 -0.45
C PHE A 52 7.26 -7.48 -0.15
N GLY A 53 7.04 -8.42 0.78
CA GLY A 53 5.69 -8.89 1.07
C GLY A 53 5.60 -9.74 2.32
N THR A 54 4.45 -10.38 2.49
CA THR A 54 4.15 -11.31 3.57
C THR A 54 4.04 -12.73 3.00
N TYR A 55 4.82 -13.63 3.57
CA TYR A 55 4.74 -15.07 3.33
C TYR A 55 3.79 -15.69 4.32
N GLY A 56 2.92 -16.60 3.86
CA GLY A 56 1.98 -17.34 4.69
C GLY A 56 2.08 -18.84 4.42
N LEU A 57 2.50 -19.60 5.43
CA LEU A 57 2.57 -21.08 5.38
C LEU A 57 1.36 -21.64 6.10
N VAL A 58 0.65 -22.55 5.48
CA VAL A 58 -0.61 -23.08 6.02
C VAL A 58 -0.62 -24.60 6.10
N ARG A 59 -1.33 -25.11 7.11
CA ARG A 59 -1.77 -26.50 7.23
C ARG A 59 -3.22 -26.53 7.68
N ARG A 60 -4.05 -27.32 7.02
CA ARG A 60 -5.44 -27.55 7.44
C ARG A 60 -5.49 -28.32 8.74
N ARG A 61 -6.54 -28.06 9.53
CA ARG A 61 -6.86 -28.77 10.76
C ARG A 61 -8.20 -29.48 10.60
N GLU A 62 -8.38 -30.54 11.39
CA GLU A 62 -9.65 -31.30 11.44
C GLU A 62 -10.62 -30.75 12.47
N ASP A 63 -10.15 -29.82 13.33
CA ASP A 63 -10.95 -29.13 14.34
C ASP A 63 -11.30 -27.69 13.90
N ASP A 64 -12.15 -27.03 14.70
CA ASP A 64 -12.63 -25.65 14.43
C ASP A 64 -11.72 -24.57 15.03
N LEU A 65 -10.41 -24.84 15.17
CA LEU A 65 -9.46 -23.90 15.72
C LEU A 65 -8.60 -23.26 14.63
N ILE A 66 -8.36 -21.96 14.77
CA ILE A 66 -7.36 -21.22 14.04
C ILE A 66 -6.21 -20.91 14.98
N ARG A 67 -4.99 -21.28 14.58
CA ARG A 67 -3.77 -20.95 15.29
C ARG A 67 -2.87 -20.17 14.35
N VAL A 68 -2.51 -18.96 14.73
CA VAL A 68 -1.66 -18.07 13.92
C VAL A 68 -0.39 -17.73 14.70
N TYR A 69 0.73 -17.66 13.99
CA TYR A 69 2.02 -17.26 14.54
C TYR A 69 2.76 -16.36 13.55
N SER A 70 3.40 -15.31 14.04
CA SER A 70 4.18 -14.39 13.22
C SER A 70 5.64 -14.34 13.65
N LEU A 71 6.56 -14.55 12.70
CA LEU A 71 8.00 -14.36 12.93
C LEU A 71 8.39 -12.89 13.10
N ASN A 72 7.51 -11.95 12.77
CA ASN A 72 7.73 -10.53 13.02
C ASN A 72 7.35 -10.11 14.45
N PHE A 73 6.61 -10.97 15.18
CA PHE A 73 6.09 -10.74 16.53
C PHE A 73 6.22 -12.00 17.39
N GLU A 74 7.41 -12.58 17.43
CA GLU A 74 7.68 -13.87 18.12
C GLU A 74 7.31 -13.84 19.61
N ASP A 75 7.49 -12.69 20.27
CA ASP A 75 7.17 -12.50 21.69
C ASP A 75 5.68 -12.69 22.01
N VAL A 76 4.79 -12.54 21.03
CA VAL A 76 3.34 -12.77 21.19
C VAL A 76 3.02 -14.25 21.26
N GLY A 77 3.84 -15.10 20.63
CA GLY A 77 3.59 -16.54 20.54
C GLY A 77 2.42 -16.89 19.61
N ILE A 78 1.87 -18.09 19.80
CA ILE A 78 0.73 -18.55 19.01
C ILE A 78 -0.56 -17.91 19.53
N VAL A 79 -1.24 -17.14 18.66
CA VAL A 79 -2.60 -16.66 18.91
C VAL A 79 -3.58 -17.72 18.43
N THR A 80 -4.50 -18.14 19.32
CA THR A 80 -5.49 -19.20 19.04
C THR A 80 -6.90 -18.67 19.27
N PHE A 81 -7.79 -18.92 18.32
CA PHE A 81 -9.21 -18.61 18.44
C PHE A 81 -10.06 -19.64 17.68
N PRO A 82 -11.30 -19.92 18.15
CA PRO A 82 -12.20 -20.81 17.44
C PRO A 82 -12.85 -20.10 16.24
N LEU A 83 -13.28 -20.86 15.24
CA LEU A 83 -14.04 -20.35 14.09
C LEU A 83 -15.33 -19.61 14.47
N THR A 84 -15.84 -19.80 15.67
CA THR A 84 -17.04 -19.08 16.18
C THR A 84 -16.72 -17.70 16.77
N ASP A 85 -15.45 -17.36 16.97
CA ASP A 85 -15.02 -16.05 17.49
C ASP A 85 -14.85 -15.07 16.32
N ASP A 86 -15.90 -14.33 16.03
CA ASP A 86 -16.02 -13.39 14.90
C ASP A 86 -15.96 -11.91 15.32
N ALA A 87 -15.50 -11.62 16.54
CA ALA A 87 -15.39 -10.26 17.06
C ALA A 87 -13.94 -9.78 17.19
N TYR A 88 -13.71 -8.48 16.99
CA TYR A 88 -12.41 -7.86 17.25
C TYR A 88 -11.99 -8.06 18.72
N THR A 89 -10.75 -8.44 18.93
CA THR A 89 -10.18 -8.66 20.26
C THR A 89 -8.86 -7.90 20.38
N ALA A 90 -8.81 -6.86 21.20
CA ALA A 90 -7.62 -5.99 21.30
C ALA A 90 -6.32 -6.76 21.64
N ALA A 91 -6.40 -7.82 22.44
CA ALA A 91 -5.26 -8.66 22.81
C ALA A 91 -4.71 -9.50 21.64
N HIS A 92 -5.45 -9.66 20.55
CA HIS A 92 -5.01 -10.38 19.35
C HIS A 92 -4.14 -9.53 18.42
N ASP A 93 -4.09 -8.21 18.63
CA ASP A 93 -3.28 -7.26 17.86
C ASP A 93 -3.34 -7.54 16.34
N TRP A 94 -2.20 -7.80 15.69
CA TRP A 94 -2.10 -8.12 14.26
C TRP A 94 -2.94 -9.32 13.81
N ALA A 95 -3.20 -10.29 14.68
CA ALA A 95 -4.01 -11.47 14.34
C ALA A 95 -5.48 -11.13 14.08
N ASN A 96 -5.94 -9.92 14.45
CA ASN A 96 -7.28 -9.45 14.10
C ASN A 96 -7.49 -9.29 12.59
N TYR A 97 -6.44 -9.05 11.80
CA TYR A 97 -6.55 -9.03 10.33
C TYR A 97 -6.91 -10.41 9.78
N VAL A 98 -6.22 -11.47 10.24
CA VAL A 98 -6.56 -12.86 9.89
C VAL A 98 -7.98 -13.21 10.33
N LYS A 99 -8.33 -12.86 11.57
CA LYS A 99 -9.66 -13.09 12.16
C LYS A 99 -10.75 -12.36 11.38
N GLY A 100 -10.51 -11.11 10.97
CA GLY A 100 -11.43 -10.31 10.15
C GLY A 100 -11.74 -10.94 8.81
N VAL A 101 -10.73 -11.46 8.11
CA VAL A 101 -10.92 -12.20 6.84
C VAL A 101 -11.82 -13.40 7.05
N VAL A 102 -11.53 -14.24 8.06
CA VAL A 102 -12.36 -15.43 8.39
C VAL A 102 -13.78 -15.02 8.75
N ALA A 103 -13.95 -14.02 9.63
CA ALA A 103 -15.25 -13.57 10.10
C ALA A 103 -16.14 -13.07 8.96
N LEU A 104 -15.58 -12.26 8.04
CA LEU A 104 -16.34 -11.72 6.91
C LEU A 104 -16.68 -12.80 5.88
N LEU A 105 -15.75 -13.71 5.54
CA LEU A 105 -16.05 -14.84 4.67
C LEU A 105 -17.21 -15.69 5.21
N LYS A 106 -17.21 -15.98 6.51
CA LYS A 106 -18.30 -16.72 7.14
C LYS A 106 -19.63 -15.95 7.15
N ARG A 107 -19.61 -14.64 7.39
CA ARG A 107 -20.79 -13.77 7.28
C ARG A 107 -21.37 -13.74 5.87
N ASP A 108 -20.50 -13.86 4.85
CA ASP A 108 -20.89 -13.95 3.45
C ASP A 108 -21.36 -15.38 3.07
N GLY A 109 -21.35 -16.34 4.01
CA GLY A 109 -21.89 -17.70 3.83
C GLY A 109 -20.87 -18.72 3.31
N HIS A 110 -19.58 -18.39 3.29
CA HIS A 110 -18.53 -19.33 2.88
C HIS A 110 -18.14 -20.30 4.01
N GLU A 111 -17.86 -21.53 3.63
CA GLU A 111 -17.39 -22.57 4.57
C GLU A 111 -15.86 -22.49 4.73
N VAL A 112 -15.41 -22.13 5.92
CA VAL A 112 -14.00 -22.08 6.31
C VAL A 112 -13.80 -23.07 7.45
N GLY A 113 -12.75 -23.90 7.37
CA GLY A 113 -12.33 -24.82 8.44
C GLY A 113 -11.16 -24.28 9.27
N GLY A 114 -10.72 -25.06 10.26
CA GLY A 114 -9.57 -24.73 11.09
C GLY A 114 -8.24 -24.86 10.35
N PHE A 115 -7.25 -24.04 10.73
CA PHE A 115 -5.91 -24.07 10.15
C PHE A 115 -4.83 -23.60 11.12
N ASP A 116 -3.60 -24.05 10.88
CA ASP A 116 -2.37 -23.48 11.42
C ASP A 116 -1.77 -22.57 10.36
N PHE A 117 -1.36 -21.37 10.73
CA PHE A 117 -0.86 -20.36 9.79
C PHE A 117 0.35 -19.64 10.37
N LEU A 118 1.53 -19.81 9.74
CA LEU A 118 2.73 -19.06 10.06
C LEU A 118 2.90 -17.91 9.06
N LEU A 119 3.18 -16.73 9.58
CA LEU A 119 3.35 -15.50 8.84
C LEU A 119 4.76 -14.96 9.01
N ALA A 120 5.37 -14.51 7.91
CA ALA A 120 6.67 -13.87 7.91
C ALA A 120 6.70 -12.74 6.87
N GLY A 121 6.93 -11.51 7.29
CA GLY A 121 6.99 -10.34 6.42
C GLY A 121 8.38 -9.72 6.32
N ASN A 122 8.77 -9.30 5.12
CA ASN A 122 9.97 -8.48 4.89
C ASN A 122 9.63 -7.03 4.48
N ILE A 123 8.36 -6.65 4.54
CA ILE A 123 7.95 -5.25 4.41
C ILE A 123 8.50 -4.49 5.61
N PRO A 124 9.27 -3.40 5.40
CA PRO A 124 9.82 -2.63 6.51
C PRO A 124 8.71 -2.08 7.42
N ASN A 125 8.84 -2.33 8.73
CA ASN A 125 7.86 -1.89 9.72
C ASN A 125 7.69 -0.37 9.72
N GLY A 126 6.44 0.10 9.74
CA GLY A 126 6.12 1.53 9.78
C GLY A 126 6.44 2.31 8.51
N ALA A 127 6.91 1.66 7.46
CA ALA A 127 7.26 2.29 6.19
C ALA A 127 6.05 2.81 5.38
N GLY A 128 4.84 2.34 5.69
CA GLY A 128 3.63 2.70 4.94
C GLY A 128 3.54 2.03 3.57
N LEU A 129 4.14 0.85 3.43
CA LEU A 129 4.13 0.02 2.23
C LEU A 129 3.04 -1.05 2.27
N SER A 130 1.98 -0.83 3.05
CA SER A 130 0.75 -1.64 3.15
C SER A 130 0.94 -3.05 3.70
N SER A 131 1.64 -3.18 4.84
CA SER A 131 1.78 -4.48 5.51
C SER A 131 0.45 -5.06 6.00
N SER A 132 -0.53 -4.22 6.40
CA SER A 132 -1.88 -4.67 6.77
C SER A 132 -2.60 -5.32 5.59
N ALA A 133 -2.70 -4.63 4.47
CA ALA A 133 -3.33 -5.15 3.26
C ALA A 133 -2.60 -6.40 2.71
N SER A 134 -1.26 -6.46 2.83
CA SER A 134 -0.48 -7.66 2.49
C SER A 134 -0.90 -8.86 3.36
N LEU A 135 -1.06 -8.64 4.68
CA LEU A 135 -1.52 -9.66 5.62
C LEU A 135 -2.96 -10.12 5.34
N GLU A 136 -3.85 -9.18 5.03
CA GLU A 136 -5.24 -9.46 4.65
C GLU A 136 -5.29 -10.32 3.39
N LEU A 137 -4.56 -9.89 2.36
CA LEU A 137 -4.62 -10.54 1.04
C LEU A 137 -3.92 -11.91 1.06
N VAL A 138 -2.76 -12.10 1.73
CA VAL A 138 -2.17 -13.43 1.87
C VAL A 138 -3.13 -14.39 2.58
N THR A 139 -3.87 -13.90 3.58
CA THR A 139 -4.88 -14.68 4.30
C THR A 139 -6.08 -15.00 3.41
N ALA A 140 -6.61 -14.01 2.70
CA ALA A 140 -7.78 -14.18 1.83
C ALA A 140 -7.51 -15.14 0.66
N PHE A 141 -6.38 -14.97 -0.02
CA PHE A 141 -5.95 -15.85 -1.11
C PHE A 141 -5.72 -17.29 -0.60
N MET A 142 -5.03 -17.43 0.53
CA MET A 142 -4.82 -18.73 1.17
C MET A 142 -6.16 -19.44 1.48
N ILE A 143 -7.11 -18.77 2.14
CA ILE A 143 -8.40 -19.37 2.49
C ILE A 143 -9.20 -19.72 1.23
N ASN A 144 -9.25 -18.81 0.26
CA ASN A 144 -9.94 -19.05 -1.01
C ASN A 144 -9.47 -20.34 -1.67
N ASP A 145 -8.17 -20.55 -1.76
CA ASP A 145 -7.56 -21.68 -2.44
C ASP A 145 -7.63 -22.98 -1.61
N VAL A 146 -7.30 -22.92 -0.31
CA VAL A 146 -7.27 -24.08 0.58
C VAL A 146 -8.68 -24.66 0.76
N TYR A 147 -9.69 -23.82 0.87
CA TYR A 147 -11.10 -24.23 1.04
C TYR A 147 -11.90 -24.21 -0.26
N ARG A 148 -11.28 -23.86 -1.40
CA ARG A 148 -11.88 -23.88 -2.74
C ARG A 148 -13.17 -23.05 -2.81
N LEU A 149 -13.12 -21.81 -2.31
CA LEU A 149 -14.30 -20.94 -2.24
C LEU A 149 -14.72 -20.43 -3.63
N GLY A 150 -13.80 -20.39 -4.60
CA GLY A 150 -14.07 -19.99 -5.98
C GLY A 150 -14.31 -18.49 -6.16
N LEU A 151 -13.82 -17.67 -5.24
CA LEU A 151 -13.87 -16.22 -5.32
C LEU A 151 -12.84 -15.71 -6.34
N ASP A 152 -13.20 -14.69 -7.12
CA ASP A 152 -12.24 -14.04 -8.00
C ASP A 152 -11.32 -13.06 -7.24
N LYS A 153 -10.26 -12.58 -7.91
CA LYS A 153 -9.28 -11.70 -7.29
C LYS A 153 -9.91 -10.38 -6.81
N LEU A 154 -10.87 -9.85 -7.53
CA LEU A 154 -11.52 -8.58 -7.17
C LEU A 154 -12.41 -8.74 -5.94
N ASP A 155 -13.07 -9.90 -5.78
CA ASP A 155 -13.83 -10.22 -4.57
C ASP A 155 -12.90 -10.28 -3.34
N LEU A 156 -11.70 -10.90 -3.48
CA LEU A 156 -10.71 -10.95 -2.42
C LEU A 156 -10.14 -9.55 -2.07
N VAL A 157 -9.94 -8.70 -3.06
CA VAL A 157 -9.55 -7.29 -2.88
C VAL A 157 -10.61 -6.52 -2.09
N ARG A 158 -11.88 -6.64 -2.47
CA ARG A 158 -13.00 -6.02 -1.75
C ARG A 158 -13.15 -6.57 -0.33
N LEU A 159 -12.90 -7.86 -0.15
CA LEU A 159 -12.91 -8.47 1.17
C LEU A 159 -11.84 -7.84 2.07
N GLY A 160 -10.60 -7.67 1.60
CA GLY A 160 -9.52 -7.01 2.35
C GLY A 160 -9.91 -5.59 2.77
N GLN A 161 -10.42 -4.78 1.85
CA GLN A 161 -10.90 -3.43 2.20
C GLN A 161 -12.01 -3.46 3.27
N ARG A 162 -12.95 -4.39 3.17
CA ARG A 162 -14.00 -4.57 4.18
C ARG A 162 -13.43 -4.99 5.54
N VAL A 163 -12.36 -5.78 5.56
CA VAL A 163 -11.68 -6.14 6.81
C VAL A 163 -11.16 -4.89 7.51
N GLU A 164 -10.46 -4.00 6.81
CA GLU A 164 -10.01 -2.73 7.41
C GLU A 164 -11.18 -1.86 7.86
N ASN A 165 -12.19 -1.67 7.02
CA ASN A 165 -13.26 -0.72 7.28
C ASN A 165 -14.28 -1.23 8.31
N ASP A 166 -14.75 -2.47 8.18
CA ASP A 166 -15.88 -3.01 8.93
C ASP A 166 -15.46 -3.81 10.17
N PHE A 167 -14.21 -4.33 10.18
CA PHE A 167 -13.74 -5.19 11.28
C PHE A 167 -12.65 -4.51 12.12
N ILE A 168 -11.66 -3.89 11.49
CA ILE A 168 -10.58 -3.16 12.20
C ILE A 168 -11.02 -1.74 12.56
N GLY A 169 -11.83 -1.09 11.72
CA GLY A 169 -12.36 0.25 11.94
C GLY A 169 -11.48 1.36 11.37
N VAL A 170 -10.64 1.06 10.38
CA VAL A 170 -9.84 2.03 9.62
C VAL A 170 -10.60 2.42 8.35
N ASN A 171 -10.82 3.71 8.13
CA ASN A 171 -11.63 4.20 7.02
C ASN A 171 -10.78 4.40 5.74
N SER A 172 -10.16 3.30 5.26
CA SER A 172 -9.25 3.31 4.11
C SER A 172 -9.96 3.29 2.75
N GLY A 173 -9.25 3.75 1.69
CA GLY A 173 -9.61 3.52 0.30
C GLY A 173 -9.27 2.09 -0.15
N ILE A 174 -9.46 1.79 -1.45
CA ILE A 174 -9.25 0.43 -1.98
C ILE A 174 -7.84 0.22 -2.58
N MET A 175 -7.06 1.28 -2.73
CA MET A 175 -5.79 1.27 -3.47
C MET A 175 -4.84 0.15 -3.02
N ASP A 176 -4.66 0.00 -1.72
CA ASP A 176 -3.68 -0.90 -1.14
C ASP A 176 -4.00 -2.36 -1.46
N GLN A 177 -5.22 -2.79 -1.16
CA GLN A 177 -5.68 -4.13 -1.46
C GLN A 177 -5.72 -4.40 -2.97
N PHE A 178 -6.10 -3.37 -3.76
CA PHE A 178 -6.15 -3.52 -5.21
C PHE A 178 -4.75 -3.74 -5.81
N ALA A 179 -3.77 -2.93 -5.42
CA ALA A 179 -2.39 -3.07 -5.89
C ALA A 179 -1.79 -4.44 -5.52
N ILE A 180 -2.09 -4.93 -4.31
CA ILE A 180 -1.58 -6.20 -3.80
C ILE A 180 -2.29 -7.40 -4.45
N GLY A 181 -3.61 -7.35 -4.62
CA GLY A 181 -4.37 -8.46 -5.20
C GLY A 181 -4.25 -8.56 -6.73
N MET A 182 -4.20 -7.40 -7.40
CA MET A 182 -4.21 -7.29 -8.86
C MET A 182 -2.83 -6.99 -9.47
N GLY A 183 -1.78 -6.90 -8.66
CA GLY A 183 -0.41 -6.63 -9.10
C GLY A 183 0.04 -7.55 -10.23
N LYS A 184 0.88 -7.04 -11.12
CA LYS A 184 1.49 -7.76 -12.23
C LYS A 184 2.94 -7.34 -12.34
N ALA A 185 3.85 -8.32 -12.45
CA ALA A 185 5.27 -8.05 -12.61
C ALA A 185 5.55 -7.04 -13.72
N ASP A 186 6.46 -6.12 -13.48
CA ASP A 186 6.88 -5.06 -14.40
C ASP A 186 5.75 -4.11 -14.88
N HIS A 187 4.62 -4.03 -14.14
CA HIS A 187 3.51 -3.13 -14.49
C HIS A 187 3.03 -2.32 -13.30
N ALA A 188 2.65 -1.07 -13.57
CA ALA A 188 1.80 -0.28 -12.69
C ALA A 188 0.32 -0.41 -13.11
N ILE A 189 -0.57 -0.09 -12.19
CA ILE A 189 -2.01 -0.18 -12.38
C ILE A 189 -2.61 1.22 -12.33
N LEU A 190 -3.12 1.74 -13.45
CA LEU A 190 -4.00 2.90 -13.39
C LEU A 190 -5.38 2.42 -12.95
N LEU A 191 -5.76 2.73 -11.72
CA LEU A 191 -7.05 2.36 -11.15
C LEU A 191 -7.94 3.60 -11.03
N ASP A 192 -9.11 3.55 -11.63
CA ASP A 192 -10.24 4.43 -11.32
C ASP A 192 -10.92 3.90 -10.05
N CYS A 193 -10.80 4.61 -8.94
CA CYS A 193 -11.31 4.17 -7.65
C CYS A 193 -12.83 4.32 -7.49
N ASP A 194 -13.50 5.02 -8.41
CA ASP A 194 -14.96 5.14 -8.45
C ASP A 194 -15.62 3.92 -9.12
N THR A 195 -15.05 3.46 -10.24
CA THR A 195 -15.61 2.39 -11.06
C THR A 195 -14.88 1.05 -10.91
N LEU A 196 -13.69 1.04 -10.36
CA LEU A 196 -12.72 -0.08 -10.32
C LEU A 196 -12.26 -0.53 -11.72
N HIS A 197 -12.49 0.29 -12.74
CA HIS A 197 -11.85 0.08 -14.05
C HIS A 197 -10.34 0.29 -13.91
N HIS A 198 -9.55 -0.56 -14.55
CA HIS A 198 -8.11 -0.47 -14.44
C HIS A 198 -7.41 -0.88 -15.73
N ASP A 199 -6.28 -0.23 -15.98
CA ASP A 199 -5.37 -0.51 -17.06
C ASP A 199 -3.96 -0.76 -16.52
N TYR A 200 -3.19 -1.61 -17.20
CA TYR A 200 -1.81 -1.90 -16.86
C TYR A 200 -0.86 -1.12 -17.78
N ALA A 201 0.02 -0.32 -17.19
CA ALA A 201 1.13 0.29 -17.92
C ALA A 201 2.41 -0.48 -17.64
N PRO A 202 3.18 -0.91 -18.66
CA PRO A 202 4.49 -1.51 -18.45
C PRO A 202 5.44 -0.48 -17.85
N ILE A 203 6.15 -0.86 -16.79
CA ILE A 203 7.20 -0.06 -16.17
C ILE A 203 8.53 -0.46 -16.81
N LYS A 204 8.94 0.30 -17.84
CA LYS A 204 10.21 0.08 -18.53
C LYS A 204 11.28 0.95 -17.88
N LEU A 205 11.90 0.44 -16.83
CA LEU A 205 12.99 1.09 -16.10
C LEU A 205 14.35 0.46 -16.39
N ASP A 206 14.61 0.12 -17.67
CA ASP A 206 15.91 -0.36 -18.07
C ASP A 206 17.00 0.69 -17.78
N GLY A 207 17.92 0.35 -16.87
CA GLY A 207 18.96 1.27 -16.42
C GLY A 207 18.59 2.15 -15.23
N TYR A 208 17.40 1.99 -14.64
CA TYR A 208 16.93 2.74 -13.45
C TYR A 208 16.55 1.79 -12.31
N ASP A 209 16.60 2.30 -11.10
CA ASP A 209 16.11 1.68 -9.89
C ASP A 209 14.95 2.49 -9.29
N ILE A 210 14.02 1.80 -8.64
CA ILE A 210 13.07 2.43 -7.73
C ILE A 210 13.68 2.39 -6.34
N VAL A 211 14.01 3.56 -5.80
CA VAL A 211 14.56 3.71 -4.44
C VAL A 211 13.44 4.12 -3.50
N ILE A 212 13.17 3.30 -2.48
CA ILE A 212 12.25 3.60 -1.39
C ILE A 212 13.08 4.13 -0.22
N MET A 213 12.73 5.30 0.28
CA MET A 213 13.43 5.97 1.38
C MET A 213 12.48 6.14 2.56
N ASN A 214 12.68 5.35 3.62
CA ASN A 214 11.89 5.42 4.84
C ASN A 214 12.45 6.50 5.76
N THR A 215 11.61 7.45 6.15
CA THR A 215 11.96 8.52 7.11
C THR A 215 12.34 8.00 8.48
N ASN A 216 11.95 6.78 8.86
CA ASN A 216 12.05 6.23 10.22
C ASN A 216 11.33 7.08 11.29
N LYS A 217 10.47 8.00 10.88
CA LYS A 217 9.61 8.76 11.79
C LYS A 217 8.56 7.86 12.43
N ARG A 218 8.44 7.90 13.76
CA ARG A 218 7.36 7.22 14.47
C ARG A 218 6.00 7.84 14.13
N ARG A 219 5.03 7.02 13.75
CA ARG A 219 3.69 7.45 13.35
C ARG A 219 2.75 7.43 14.57
N GLU A 220 2.77 8.46 15.38
CA GLU A 220 1.93 8.51 16.60
C GLU A 220 0.51 9.05 16.34
N LEU A 221 0.27 9.80 15.26
CA LEU A 221 -1.01 10.47 14.97
C LEU A 221 -1.39 10.39 13.48
N ALA A 222 -0.83 9.46 12.71
CA ALA A 222 -1.06 9.40 11.27
C ALA A 222 -2.55 9.14 10.94
N ASP A 223 -3.18 8.22 11.64
CA ASP A 223 -4.58 7.83 11.38
C ASP A 223 -5.56 8.97 11.66
N SER A 224 -5.35 9.73 12.74
CA SER A 224 -6.21 10.87 13.07
C SER A 224 -6.10 12.01 12.05
N LYS A 225 -4.88 12.26 11.56
CA LYS A 225 -4.63 13.27 10.53
C LYS A 225 -5.12 12.82 9.15
N TYR A 226 -5.02 11.55 8.84
CA TYR A 226 -5.60 10.97 7.62
C TYR A 226 -7.13 11.16 7.61
N ASN A 227 -7.81 10.82 8.69
CA ASN A 227 -9.25 11.02 8.84
C ASN A 227 -9.65 12.50 8.76
N GLU A 228 -8.82 13.42 9.30
CA GLU A 228 -9.01 14.87 9.16
C GLU A 228 -8.98 15.30 7.70
N ARG A 229 -7.98 14.86 6.92
CA ARG A 229 -7.88 15.15 5.48
C ARG A 229 -9.08 14.64 4.69
N ARG A 230 -9.54 13.42 4.99
CA ARG A 230 -10.75 12.86 4.39
C ARG A 230 -11.98 13.71 4.70
N ALA A 231 -12.19 14.07 5.97
CA ALA A 231 -13.31 14.92 6.37
C ALA A 231 -13.29 16.31 5.70
N GLU A 232 -12.09 16.90 5.50
CA GLU A 232 -11.91 18.17 4.78
C GLU A 232 -12.33 18.03 3.30
N CYS A 233 -11.98 16.89 2.65
CA CYS A 233 -12.42 16.62 1.27
C CYS A 233 -13.93 16.38 1.19
N ASP A 234 -14.51 15.59 2.10
CA ASP A 234 -15.95 15.35 2.16
C ASP A 234 -16.71 16.67 2.31
N ARG A 235 -16.21 17.56 3.18
CA ARG A 235 -16.78 18.89 3.35
C ARG A 235 -16.64 19.77 2.11
N SER A 236 -15.53 19.68 1.40
CA SER A 236 -15.32 20.38 0.13
C SER A 236 -16.33 19.93 -0.92
N LEU A 237 -16.52 18.61 -1.03
CA LEU A 237 -17.49 18.01 -1.95
C LEU A 237 -18.93 18.48 -1.64
N GLU A 238 -19.35 18.49 -0.36
CA GLU A 238 -20.66 19.00 0.04
C GLU A 238 -20.90 20.44 -0.41
N LEU A 239 -19.89 21.31 -0.29
CA LEU A 239 -19.98 22.71 -0.71
C LEU A 239 -20.00 22.87 -2.23
N LEU A 240 -19.42 21.97 -2.99
CA LEU A 240 -19.37 22.01 -4.46
C LEU A 240 -20.58 21.33 -5.14
N LYS A 241 -21.21 20.35 -4.50
CA LYS A 241 -22.42 19.65 -5.04
C LYS A 241 -23.56 20.57 -5.51
N PRO A 242 -23.86 21.72 -4.90
CA PRO A 242 -24.87 22.63 -5.43
C PRO A 242 -24.52 23.27 -6.79
N HIS A 243 -23.27 23.24 -7.18
CA HIS A 243 -22.75 23.85 -8.40
C HIS A 243 -22.49 22.84 -9.52
N PHE A 244 -22.29 21.55 -9.19
CA PHE A 244 -21.98 20.47 -10.11
C PHE A 244 -22.72 19.18 -9.72
N ALA A 245 -23.18 18.45 -10.71
CA ALA A 245 -23.77 17.12 -10.51
C ALA A 245 -22.64 16.08 -10.35
N ILE A 246 -21.98 16.10 -9.19
CA ILE A 246 -20.85 15.22 -8.84
C ILE A 246 -21.12 14.48 -7.54
N ASP A 247 -20.57 13.29 -7.42
CA ASP A 247 -20.57 12.47 -6.21
C ASP A 247 -19.17 12.36 -5.58
N ALA A 248 -18.12 12.76 -6.30
CA ALA A 248 -16.75 12.75 -5.83
C ALA A 248 -15.95 13.91 -6.44
N LEU A 249 -14.89 14.39 -5.73
CA LEU A 249 -14.03 15.48 -6.22
C LEU A 249 -13.28 15.11 -7.50
N GLY A 250 -12.89 13.84 -7.68
CA GLY A 250 -12.21 13.34 -8.86
C GLY A 250 -13.03 13.42 -10.15
N GLN A 251 -14.34 13.69 -10.07
CA GLN A 251 -15.20 13.90 -11.23
C GLN A 251 -15.10 15.32 -11.81
N LEU A 252 -14.47 16.26 -11.09
CA LEU A 252 -14.22 17.61 -11.60
C LEU A 252 -12.90 17.67 -12.36
N SER A 253 -12.90 18.43 -13.45
CA SER A 253 -11.66 18.90 -14.09
C SER A 253 -11.06 20.08 -13.32
N VAL A 254 -9.75 20.30 -13.47
CA VAL A 254 -9.07 21.48 -12.90
C VAL A 254 -9.70 22.78 -13.41
N ALA A 255 -10.09 22.83 -14.69
CA ALA A 255 -10.70 24.03 -15.28
C ALA A 255 -12.08 24.35 -14.64
N GLU A 256 -12.93 23.34 -14.40
CA GLU A 256 -14.20 23.52 -13.71
C GLU A 256 -13.99 23.98 -12.28
N PHE A 257 -13.07 23.34 -11.56
CA PHE A 257 -12.76 23.70 -10.16
C PHE A 257 -12.30 25.17 -10.04
N GLU A 258 -11.44 25.65 -10.93
CA GLU A 258 -10.95 27.04 -10.85
C GLU A 258 -12.09 28.08 -10.98
N THR A 259 -13.21 27.74 -11.62
CA THR A 259 -14.37 28.65 -11.71
C THR A 259 -15.08 28.85 -10.37
N VAL A 260 -14.96 27.87 -9.46
CA VAL A 260 -15.67 27.83 -8.14
C VAL A 260 -14.73 27.75 -6.96
N SER A 261 -13.43 27.65 -7.16
CA SER A 261 -12.44 27.44 -6.09
C SER A 261 -12.58 28.42 -4.93
N ARG A 262 -12.95 29.70 -5.23
CA ARG A 262 -13.17 30.76 -4.23
C ARG A 262 -14.39 30.58 -3.34
N LEU A 263 -15.26 29.64 -3.64
CA LEU A 263 -16.40 29.29 -2.79
C LEU A 263 -15.98 28.47 -1.58
N LEU A 264 -14.82 27.85 -1.65
CA LEU A 264 -14.28 27.05 -0.55
C LEU A 264 -13.38 27.92 0.34
N PRO A 265 -13.60 27.92 1.66
CA PRO A 265 -12.67 28.55 2.60
C PRO A 265 -11.38 27.74 2.74
N ASP A 266 -10.27 28.39 3.19
CA ASP A 266 -9.11 27.65 3.65
C ASP A 266 -9.46 26.80 4.90
N PRO A 267 -8.91 25.56 5.03
CA PRO A 267 -8.02 24.87 4.10
C PRO A 267 -8.73 24.08 3.00
N LEU A 268 -10.06 24.05 2.94
CA LEU A 268 -10.86 23.20 2.03
C LEU A 268 -10.52 23.44 0.55
N GLN A 269 -10.26 24.70 0.18
CA GLN A 269 -9.86 25.05 -1.18
C GLN A 269 -8.57 24.34 -1.60
N LYS A 270 -7.58 24.29 -0.71
CA LYS A 270 -6.31 23.62 -0.94
C LYS A 270 -6.49 22.11 -1.07
N ARG A 271 -7.28 21.49 -0.16
CA ARG A 271 -7.54 20.03 -0.19
C ARG A 271 -8.21 19.60 -1.49
N ALA A 272 -9.26 20.34 -1.90
CA ALA A 272 -9.94 20.07 -3.17
C ALA A 272 -9.02 20.29 -4.37
N ARG A 273 -8.19 21.35 -4.36
CA ARG A 273 -7.20 21.59 -5.41
C ARG A 273 -6.24 20.41 -5.57
N HIS A 274 -5.69 19.91 -4.48
CA HIS A 274 -4.83 18.74 -4.53
C HIS A 274 -5.58 17.54 -5.13
N ALA A 275 -6.72 17.14 -4.56
CA ALA A 275 -7.45 15.94 -4.99
C ALA A 275 -7.80 15.98 -6.50
N ILE A 276 -8.25 17.12 -7.00
CA ILE A 276 -8.65 17.29 -8.41
C ILE A 276 -7.42 17.34 -9.33
N SER A 277 -6.39 18.13 -8.97
CA SER A 277 -5.20 18.26 -9.81
C SER A 277 -4.31 17.02 -9.78
N GLU A 278 -4.28 16.28 -8.66
CA GLU A 278 -3.55 15.02 -8.56
C GLU A 278 -4.20 13.93 -9.41
N ASN A 279 -5.53 13.89 -9.47
CA ASN A 279 -6.26 12.99 -10.36
C ASN A 279 -5.89 13.23 -11.84
N GLU A 280 -5.75 14.48 -12.26
CA GLU A 280 -5.30 14.81 -13.63
C GLU A 280 -3.83 14.43 -13.84
N ARG A 281 -2.94 14.75 -12.87
CA ARG A 281 -1.52 14.37 -12.93
C ARG A 281 -1.34 12.86 -13.06
N THR A 282 -2.16 12.07 -12.35
CA THR A 282 -2.11 10.61 -12.39
C THR A 282 -2.39 10.06 -13.79
N LYS A 283 -3.39 10.60 -14.48
CA LYS A 283 -3.71 10.23 -15.87
C LYS A 283 -2.60 10.63 -16.85
N LEU A 284 -2.02 11.81 -16.64
CA LEU A 284 -0.87 12.27 -17.45
C LEU A 284 0.37 11.41 -17.21
N ALA A 285 0.59 10.97 -15.98
CA ALA A 285 1.69 10.09 -15.62
C ALA A 285 1.56 8.71 -16.27
N PHE A 286 0.36 8.15 -16.30
CA PHE A 286 0.08 6.91 -17.03
C PHE A 286 0.45 7.06 -18.52
N THR A 287 -0.04 8.11 -19.17
CA THR A 287 0.29 8.39 -20.58
C THR A 287 1.80 8.58 -20.79
N ALA A 288 2.48 9.26 -19.85
CA ALA A 288 3.91 9.46 -19.96
C ALA A 288 4.70 8.14 -19.89
N LEU A 289 4.29 7.18 -19.04
CA LEU A 289 4.92 5.86 -19.00
C LEU A 289 4.59 5.00 -20.22
N GLU A 290 3.34 5.02 -20.72
CA GLU A 290 2.99 4.30 -21.95
C GLU A 290 3.77 4.78 -23.17
N GLU A 291 4.05 6.09 -23.22
CA GLU A 291 4.82 6.73 -24.31
C GLU A 291 6.34 6.71 -24.05
N GLU A 292 6.81 6.03 -23.01
CA GLU A 292 8.23 5.92 -22.62
C GLU A 292 8.89 7.30 -22.37
N ARG A 293 8.12 8.30 -21.90
CA ARG A 293 8.58 9.66 -21.59
C ARG A 293 8.93 9.77 -20.09
N LEU A 294 10.06 9.16 -19.71
CA LEU A 294 10.42 9.00 -18.30
C LEU A 294 10.70 10.35 -17.61
N GLU A 295 11.32 11.32 -18.29
CA GLU A 295 11.56 12.67 -17.75
C GLU A 295 10.23 13.39 -17.44
N ALA A 296 9.25 13.31 -18.35
CA ALA A 296 7.93 13.89 -18.11
C ALA A 296 7.22 13.22 -16.93
N PHE A 297 7.39 11.92 -16.77
CA PHE A 297 6.89 11.17 -15.61
C PHE A 297 7.53 11.68 -14.31
N GLY A 298 8.86 11.89 -14.30
CA GLY A 298 9.58 12.44 -13.15
C GLY A 298 9.14 13.86 -12.77
N GLU A 299 8.90 14.72 -13.76
CA GLU A 299 8.34 16.06 -13.53
C GLU A 299 6.95 16.00 -12.85
N LEU A 300 6.09 15.06 -13.25
CA LEU A 300 4.78 14.85 -12.63
C LEU A 300 4.92 14.33 -11.20
N MET A 301 5.88 13.44 -10.92
CA MET A 301 6.19 13.00 -9.55
C MET A 301 6.60 14.19 -8.67
N ASN A 302 7.48 15.05 -9.15
CA ASN A 302 7.95 16.24 -8.42
C ASN A 302 6.82 17.24 -8.17
N ALA A 303 5.95 17.47 -9.16
CA ALA A 303 4.77 18.32 -9.03
C ALA A 303 3.76 17.76 -8.03
N SER A 304 3.58 16.44 -8.00
CA SER A 304 2.75 15.75 -7.01
C SER A 304 3.25 15.99 -5.58
N HIS A 305 4.57 15.83 -5.34
CA HIS A 305 5.13 16.12 -4.02
C HIS A 305 4.90 17.56 -3.58
N THR A 306 5.08 18.51 -4.48
CA THR A 306 4.83 19.92 -4.21
C THR A 306 3.36 20.16 -3.78
N SER A 307 2.41 19.57 -4.49
CA SER A 307 0.98 19.68 -4.14
C SER A 307 0.64 18.99 -2.81
N LEU A 308 1.26 17.83 -2.51
CA LEU A 308 1.11 17.14 -1.23
C LEU A 308 1.66 17.96 -0.07
N ARG A 309 2.73 18.72 -0.29
CA ARG A 309 3.33 19.60 0.72
C ARG A 309 2.50 20.88 0.90
N ASP A 310 2.18 21.60 -0.17
CA ASP A 310 1.67 22.98 -0.12
C ASP A 310 0.14 23.05 -0.05
N ASP A 311 -0.55 22.12 -0.73
CA ASP A 311 -2.01 22.08 -0.79
C ASP A 311 -2.60 21.05 0.20
N TYR A 312 -2.00 19.86 0.28
CA TYR A 312 -2.56 18.80 1.12
C TYR A 312 -1.97 18.76 2.54
N GLU A 313 -0.75 19.25 2.71
CA GLU A 313 -0.06 19.39 4.01
C GLU A 313 0.08 18.05 4.75
N VAL A 314 0.58 17.02 4.02
CA VAL A 314 0.76 15.66 4.56
C VAL A 314 2.21 15.20 4.61
N THR A 315 3.16 16.00 4.11
CA THR A 315 4.56 15.60 3.99
C THR A 315 5.32 15.76 5.32
N GLY A 316 5.42 16.97 5.83
CA GLY A 316 6.23 17.29 7.00
C GLY A 316 7.73 17.36 6.70
N VAL A 317 8.49 17.87 7.67
CA VAL A 317 9.91 18.18 7.48
C VAL A 317 10.74 16.97 7.05
N GLU A 318 10.44 15.79 7.56
CA GLU A 318 11.19 14.57 7.26
C GLU A 318 11.08 14.16 5.79
N LEU A 319 9.85 14.10 5.25
CA LEU A 319 9.63 13.77 3.85
C LEU A 319 10.10 14.87 2.92
N ASP A 320 9.90 16.14 3.30
CA ASP A 320 10.37 17.29 2.52
C ASP A 320 11.89 17.30 2.42
N THR A 321 12.61 17.00 3.52
CA THR A 321 14.07 16.90 3.54
C THR A 321 14.57 15.77 2.64
N LEU A 322 13.97 14.57 2.74
CA LEU A 322 14.33 13.44 1.88
C LEU A 322 14.14 13.79 0.39
N VAL A 323 12.97 14.28 0.04
CA VAL A 323 12.64 14.55 -1.37
C VAL A 323 13.46 15.69 -1.92
N ALA A 324 13.63 16.79 -1.17
CA ALA A 324 14.44 17.92 -1.61
C ALA A 324 15.91 17.53 -1.82
N ALA A 325 16.50 16.74 -0.92
CA ALA A 325 17.87 16.24 -1.08
C ALA A 325 17.98 15.31 -2.30
N THR A 326 16.99 14.45 -2.52
CA THR A 326 16.97 13.49 -3.63
C THR A 326 16.88 14.20 -4.98
N GLN A 327 15.97 15.18 -5.12
CA GLN A 327 15.77 15.94 -6.36
C GLN A 327 16.98 16.77 -6.79
N GLN A 328 17.94 17.00 -5.89
CA GLN A 328 19.19 17.73 -6.19
C GLN A 328 20.32 16.82 -6.66
N CYS A 329 20.14 15.51 -6.62
CA CYS A 329 21.17 14.56 -7.02
C CYS A 329 21.13 14.31 -8.54
N ASP A 330 22.32 14.22 -9.15
CA ASP A 330 22.45 13.79 -10.54
C ASP A 330 21.96 12.35 -10.72
N GLY A 331 21.32 12.05 -11.84
CA GLY A 331 20.76 10.73 -12.15
C GLY A 331 19.39 10.46 -11.53
N VAL A 332 18.79 11.41 -10.82
CA VAL A 332 17.41 11.31 -10.31
C VAL A 332 16.44 11.86 -11.34
N ILE A 333 15.47 11.05 -11.75
CA ILE A 333 14.42 11.44 -12.70
C ILE A 333 13.30 12.18 -11.97
N GLY A 334 12.89 11.69 -10.81
CA GLY A 334 11.86 12.30 -9.97
C GLY A 334 11.80 11.66 -8.60
N ALA A 335 11.29 12.41 -7.62
CA ALA A 335 11.14 11.96 -6.25
C ALA A 335 9.91 12.57 -5.59
N ARG A 336 9.18 11.77 -4.79
CA ARG A 336 7.99 12.18 -4.05
C ARG A 336 7.70 11.29 -2.84
N MET A 337 6.90 11.76 -1.92
CA MET A 337 6.34 10.88 -0.89
C MET A 337 5.40 9.83 -1.52
N THR A 338 5.26 8.69 -0.88
CA THR A 338 4.28 7.64 -1.24
C THR A 338 3.48 7.20 -0.02
N GLY A 339 2.19 6.88 -0.23
CA GLY A 339 1.26 6.48 0.81
C GLY A 339 0.60 7.66 1.54
N ALA A 340 0.19 7.46 2.78
CA ALA A 340 -0.60 8.44 3.53
C ALA A 340 0.16 9.70 3.97
N GLY A 341 1.48 9.69 3.92
CA GLY A 341 2.30 10.78 4.47
C GLY A 341 2.45 10.74 5.99
N PHE A 342 2.64 11.90 6.62
CA PHE A 342 2.86 12.09 8.07
C PHE A 342 4.07 11.31 8.62
N GLY A 343 5.10 11.13 7.81
CA GLY A 343 6.21 10.19 7.91
C GLY A 343 6.06 9.08 6.88
N GLY A 344 6.68 7.91 7.10
CA GLY A 344 6.71 6.82 6.13
C GLY A 344 7.74 7.04 5.05
N CYS A 345 7.41 6.77 3.78
CA CYS A 345 8.39 6.72 2.70
C CYS A 345 8.24 7.82 1.66
N ALA A 346 9.37 8.19 1.09
CA ALA A 346 9.47 8.76 -0.25
C ALA A 346 9.93 7.68 -1.23
N ILE A 347 9.66 7.86 -2.51
CA ILE A 347 10.16 7.05 -3.62
C ILE A 347 10.87 7.96 -4.62
N ALA A 348 11.89 7.39 -5.30
CA ALA A 348 12.58 8.04 -6.40
C ALA A 348 12.87 7.05 -7.52
N ILE A 349 12.91 7.55 -8.75
CA ILE A 349 13.46 6.83 -9.90
C ILE A 349 14.87 7.38 -10.15
N VAL A 350 15.84 6.50 -10.08
CA VAL A 350 17.26 6.83 -10.08
C VAL A 350 18.01 5.99 -11.10
N GLU A 351 18.92 6.57 -11.86
CA GLU A 351 19.82 5.81 -12.73
C GLU A 351 20.62 4.80 -11.89
N LYS A 352 20.68 3.53 -12.33
CA LYS A 352 21.39 2.44 -11.60
C LYS A 352 22.84 2.79 -11.28
N SER A 353 23.51 3.51 -12.19
CA SER A 353 24.89 3.97 -12.00
C SER A 353 25.05 5.01 -10.89
N ALA A 354 23.98 5.71 -10.52
CA ALA A 354 23.96 6.76 -9.50
C ALA A 354 23.36 6.30 -8.17
N THR A 355 22.68 5.17 -8.11
CA THR A 355 21.84 4.74 -6.98
C THR A 355 22.59 4.78 -5.65
N GLU A 356 23.79 4.20 -5.56
CA GLU A 356 24.58 4.17 -4.31
C GLU A 356 25.00 5.59 -3.88
N ALA A 357 25.42 6.43 -4.83
CA ALA A 357 25.82 7.80 -4.56
C ALA A 357 24.64 8.66 -4.08
N VAL A 358 23.47 8.50 -4.70
CA VAL A 358 22.23 9.17 -4.30
C VAL A 358 21.84 8.76 -2.88
N ILE A 359 21.77 7.46 -2.59
CA ILE A 359 21.44 6.95 -1.24
C ILE A 359 22.38 7.53 -0.18
N GLN A 360 23.68 7.54 -0.46
CA GLN A 360 24.67 8.09 0.48
C GLN A 360 24.49 9.61 0.69
N ALA A 361 24.33 10.37 -0.38
CA ALA A 361 24.16 11.82 -0.31
C ALA A 361 22.88 12.20 0.44
N VAL A 362 21.75 11.57 0.09
CA VAL A 362 20.45 11.80 0.74
C VAL A 362 20.47 11.42 2.20
N SER A 363 21.06 10.26 2.54
CA SER A 363 21.17 9.83 3.94
C SER A 363 21.99 10.81 4.78
N THR A 364 23.10 11.31 4.24
CA THR A 364 23.95 12.30 4.92
C THR A 364 23.23 13.63 5.12
N ALA A 365 22.53 14.13 4.10
CA ALA A 365 21.79 15.38 4.19
C ALA A 365 20.59 15.27 5.15
N TYR A 366 19.88 14.16 5.12
CA TYR A 366 18.76 13.89 6.01
C TYR A 366 19.20 13.78 7.47
N GLU A 367 20.25 13.00 7.77
CA GLU A 367 20.77 12.84 9.13
C GLU A 367 21.28 14.16 9.71
N ALA A 368 21.88 15.01 8.87
CA ALA A 368 22.36 16.32 9.29
C ALA A 368 21.21 17.26 9.69
N GLU A 369 20.06 17.20 8.99
CA GLU A 369 18.91 18.07 9.24
C GLU A 369 17.97 17.51 10.31
N ILE A 370 17.72 16.21 10.29
CA ILE A 370 16.68 15.55 11.11
C ILE A 370 17.26 14.95 12.40
N GLY A 371 18.57 14.63 12.41
CA GLY A 371 19.27 14.10 13.60
C GLY A 371 19.26 12.58 13.73
N TYR A 372 18.71 11.84 12.77
CA TYR A 372 18.80 10.38 12.66
C TYR A 372 18.72 9.95 11.19
N ALA A 373 19.29 8.77 10.88
CA ALA A 373 19.40 8.30 9.51
C ALA A 373 18.08 7.76 8.95
N PRO A 374 17.80 7.94 7.65
CA PRO A 374 16.74 7.24 6.96
C PRO A 374 17.16 5.81 6.67
N THR A 375 16.23 4.96 6.24
CA THR A 375 16.56 3.64 5.70
C THR A 375 16.12 3.57 4.23
N CYS A 376 17.05 3.19 3.35
CA CYS A 376 16.79 3.11 1.92
C CYS A 376 16.74 1.66 1.44
N TYR A 377 15.84 1.37 0.50
CA TYR A 377 15.63 0.07 -0.10
C TYR A 377 15.55 0.23 -1.61
N ILE A 378 16.12 -0.72 -2.36
CA ILE A 378 15.91 -0.82 -3.80
C ILE A 378 14.79 -1.82 -4.01
N ALA A 379 13.72 -1.41 -4.67
CA ALA A 379 12.55 -2.24 -4.94
C ALA A 379 12.48 -2.63 -6.41
N SER A 380 11.92 -3.82 -6.65
CA SER A 380 11.49 -4.28 -7.96
C SER A 380 9.97 -4.42 -7.98
N VAL A 381 9.37 -4.30 -9.15
CA VAL A 381 7.94 -4.49 -9.35
C VAL A 381 7.63 -5.97 -9.49
N GLY A 382 6.76 -6.48 -8.62
CA GLY A 382 6.43 -7.90 -8.54
C GLY A 382 4.99 -8.22 -8.96
N ASP A 383 4.67 -9.51 -8.93
CA ASP A 383 3.29 -9.98 -9.09
C ASP A 383 2.45 -9.73 -7.84
N GLY A 384 1.13 -9.74 -8.01
CA GLY A 384 0.17 -9.67 -6.92
C GLY A 384 0.16 -10.95 -6.06
N ALA A 385 -0.79 -11.00 -5.11
CA ALA A 385 -0.92 -12.15 -4.20
C ALA A 385 -1.17 -13.47 -4.96
N HIS A 386 -0.45 -14.53 -4.57
CA HIS A 386 -0.49 -15.85 -5.23
C HIS A 386 0.04 -16.95 -4.31
N GLU A 387 -0.19 -18.22 -4.70
CA GLU A 387 0.49 -19.36 -4.11
C GLU A 387 1.90 -19.50 -4.69
N LEU A 388 2.88 -19.77 -3.85
CA LEU A 388 4.23 -20.12 -4.27
C LEU A 388 4.31 -21.62 -4.54
N VAL A 389 4.61 -22.01 -5.78
CA VAL A 389 4.83 -23.40 -6.14
C VAL A 389 6.33 -23.73 -6.09
N GLU A 390 6.68 -24.97 -5.73
CA GLU A 390 8.09 -25.38 -5.51
C GLU A 390 9.04 -25.13 -6.69
N GLU A 391 8.53 -24.93 -7.91
CA GLU A 391 9.34 -24.63 -9.09
C GLU A 391 9.84 -23.18 -9.15
N GLU A 392 9.21 -22.25 -8.42
CA GLU A 392 9.58 -20.82 -8.33
C GLU A 392 10.63 -20.55 -7.24
N VAL A 393 10.96 -21.57 -6.45
CA VAL A 393 11.82 -21.48 -5.27
C VAL A 393 13.30 -21.78 -5.56
N LYS A 394 13.67 -22.05 -6.83
CA LYS A 394 15.04 -22.31 -7.26
C LYS A 394 15.63 -21.07 -7.96
#